data_fd3027743147f75a3187962f36ba6f41
#
_entry.id   fd3027743147f75a3187962f36ba6f41
#
_cell.length_a   1.000
_cell.length_b   1.000
_cell.length_c   1.000
_cell.angle_alpha   90.00
_cell.angle_beta   90.00
_cell.angle_gamma   90.00
#
_symmetry.space_group_name_H-M   'P 1'
#
loop_
_entity.id
_entity.type
_entity.pdbx_description
1 polymer ?
#
loop_
_entity_poly.entity_id
_entity_poly.type
_entity_poly.pdbx_seq_one_letter_code
_entity_poly.pdbx_strand_id
1 'polypeptide(L)'
;MNEYNSNSMQFLNIFKNYKKIWISLGIFIILVFTLFLWFDYSDKINKKKISEDFIKAKVLISEKQLENSTQILTKIITKKDNIYSPLSLFILIDRKLENDENKIIDYFNVVLSIKNLNKEDLNLIILKKAIFISETGEEQEIIKLLNPIINSDSVWKMESLKFLGDYYFSYKQFNKAKQYYSVILSENPENIDLNEIKRKMNIIKNG
;
A
#
# COMPACT_ATOMS: atom_id res chain seq x y z
N MET A 1 52.74 -32.21 -22.55
CA MET A 1 52.54 -32.44 -21.10
C MET A 1 53.12 -31.33 -20.20
N ASN A 2 53.71 -30.28 -20.77
CA ASN A 2 54.41 -29.21 -20.02
C ASN A 2 53.66 -27.88 -19.85
N GLU A 3 52.56 -27.66 -20.57
CA GLU A 3 51.80 -26.41 -20.42
C GLU A 3 50.82 -26.39 -19.21
N TYR A 4 50.30 -27.55 -18.83
CA TYR A 4 49.37 -27.66 -17.70
C TYR A 4 50.07 -27.37 -16.35
N ASN A 5 51.36 -27.63 -16.21
CA ASN A 5 52.16 -27.34 -15.03
C ASN A 5 52.58 -25.85 -14.92
N SER A 6 52.67 -25.12 -16.02
CA SER A 6 53.08 -23.72 -16.04
C SER A 6 51.97 -22.83 -15.48
N ASN A 7 50.69 -23.06 -15.85
CA ASN A 7 49.54 -22.26 -15.41
C ASN A 7 49.25 -22.45 -13.93
N SER A 8 49.38 -23.69 -13.40
CA SER A 8 49.15 -23.97 -11.98
C SER A 8 50.24 -23.32 -11.09
N MET A 9 51.49 -23.29 -11.50
CA MET A 9 52.56 -22.60 -10.79
C MET A 9 52.45 -21.07 -10.83
N GLN A 10 51.98 -20.51 -11.93
CA GLN A 10 51.70 -19.08 -12.01
C GLN A 10 50.56 -18.68 -11.07
N PHE A 11 49.45 -19.44 -11.00
CA PHE A 11 48.37 -19.24 -10.03
C PHE A 11 48.86 -19.31 -8.60
N LEU A 12 49.69 -20.28 -8.23
CA LEU A 12 50.24 -20.43 -6.88
C LEU A 12 51.15 -19.26 -6.48
N ASN A 13 51.95 -18.73 -7.43
CA ASN A 13 52.79 -17.56 -7.17
C ASN A 13 52.02 -16.26 -7.01
N ILE A 14 50.94 -16.05 -7.79
CA ILE A 14 50.03 -14.94 -7.63
C ILE A 14 49.36 -15.05 -6.22
N PHE A 15 48.89 -16.20 -5.86
CA PHE A 15 48.26 -16.43 -4.54
C PHE A 15 49.23 -16.15 -3.38
N LYS A 16 50.50 -16.53 -3.52
CA LYS A 16 51.54 -16.34 -2.49
C LYS A 16 51.94 -14.88 -2.31
N ASN A 17 52.04 -14.14 -3.42
CA ASN A 17 52.40 -12.69 -3.40
C ASN A 17 51.28 -11.79 -2.86
N TYR A 18 50.02 -12.18 -3.09
CA TYR A 18 48.84 -11.38 -2.67
C TYR A 18 48.05 -12.02 -1.53
N LYS A 19 48.65 -12.95 -0.80
CA LYS A 19 47.97 -13.72 0.30
C LYS A 19 47.26 -12.81 1.30
N LYS A 20 47.87 -11.68 1.67
CA LYS A 20 47.23 -10.71 2.59
C LYS A 20 45.99 -10.09 2.01
N ILE A 21 45.98 -9.78 0.71
CA ILE A 21 44.83 -9.20 -0.01
C ILE A 21 43.70 -10.22 -0.10
N TRP A 22 44.01 -11.47 -0.41
CA TRP A 22 42.99 -12.53 -0.48
C TRP A 22 42.37 -12.84 0.89
N ILE A 23 43.16 -12.81 1.95
CA ILE A 23 42.67 -12.98 3.32
C ILE A 23 41.77 -11.78 3.70
N SER A 24 42.19 -10.55 3.42
CA SER A 24 41.39 -9.34 3.66
C SER A 24 40.07 -9.37 2.89
N LEU A 25 40.08 -9.78 1.61
CA LEU A 25 38.88 -9.93 0.79
C LEU A 25 37.95 -11.01 1.37
N GLY A 26 38.48 -12.14 1.83
CA GLY A 26 37.70 -13.20 2.46
C GLY A 26 37.01 -12.72 3.74
N ILE A 27 37.75 -11.99 4.61
CA ILE A 27 37.20 -11.41 5.84
C ILE A 27 36.10 -10.40 5.49
N PHE A 28 36.32 -9.54 4.49
CA PHE A 28 35.31 -8.57 4.04
C PHE A 28 34.02 -9.23 3.56
N ILE A 29 34.13 -10.31 2.75
CA ILE A 29 32.96 -11.07 2.28
C ILE A 29 32.19 -11.69 3.45
N ILE A 30 32.89 -12.28 4.43
CA ILE A 30 32.26 -12.85 5.63
C ILE A 30 31.53 -11.75 6.42
N LEU A 31 32.15 -10.58 6.58
CA LEU A 31 31.56 -9.46 7.30
C LEU A 31 30.28 -8.94 6.60
N VAL A 32 30.31 -8.79 5.28
CA VAL A 32 29.13 -8.40 4.49
C VAL A 32 28.02 -9.46 4.61
N PHE A 33 28.38 -10.75 4.55
CA PHE A 33 27.42 -11.83 4.68
C PHE A 33 26.78 -11.90 6.08
N THR A 34 27.58 -11.71 7.15
CA THR A 34 27.03 -11.66 8.52
C THR A 34 26.13 -10.46 8.73
N LEU A 35 26.46 -9.29 8.19
CA LEU A 35 25.58 -8.12 8.21
C LEU A 35 24.26 -8.41 7.47
N PHE A 36 24.33 -9.06 6.31
CA PHE A 36 23.13 -9.42 5.55
C PHE A 36 22.21 -10.36 6.36
N LEU A 37 22.76 -11.40 6.97
CA LEU A 37 22.00 -12.32 7.83
C LEU A 37 21.38 -11.60 9.04
N TRP A 38 22.12 -10.67 9.63
CA TRP A 38 21.63 -9.90 10.76
C TRP A 38 20.46 -8.97 10.38
N PHE A 39 20.53 -8.32 9.21
CA PHE A 39 19.43 -7.50 8.69
C PHE A 39 18.18 -8.34 8.40
N ASP A 40 18.32 -9.50 7.73
CA ASP A 40 17.19 -10.40 7.44
C ASP A 40 16.53 -10.91 8.73
N TYR A 41 17.33 -11.29 9.72
CA TYR A 41 16.84 -11.74 11.02
C TYR A 41 16.10 -10.62 11.78
N SER A 42 16.67 -9.42 11.81
CA SER A 42 16.07 -8.24 12.45
C SER A 42 14.75 -7.86 11.79
N ASP A 43 14.66 -7.91 10.46
CA ASP A 43 13.43 -7.61 9.71
C ASP A 43 12.31 -8.62 10.04
N LYS A 44 12.63 -9.91 10.11
CA LYS A 44 11.69 -10.97 10.51
C LYS A 44 11.13 -10.77 11.92
N ILE A 45 11.99 -10.42 12.89
CA ILE A 45 11.55 -10.12 14.26
C ILE A 45 10.63 -8.89 14.29
N ASN A 46 11.01 -7.84 13.58
CA ASN A 46 10.21 -6.61 13.51
C ASN A 46 8.83 -6.87 12.91
N LYS A 47 8.74 -7.61 11.80
CA LYS A 47 7.46 -7.99 11.18
C LYS A 47 6.60 -8.82 12.12
N LYS A 48 7.18 -9.81 12.81
CA LYS A 48 6.46 -10.60 13.81
C LYS A 48 5.87 -9.70 14.90
N LYS A 49 6.68 -8.80 15.45
CA LYS A 49 6.24 -7.86 16.48
C LYS A 49 5.10 -6.93 16.00
N ILE A 50 5.19 -6.42 14.77
CA ILE A 50 4.13 -5.58 14.18
C ILE A 50 2.83 -6.38 14.05
N SER A 51 2.91 -7.65 13.61
CA SER A 51 1.77 -8.55 13.53
C SER A 51 1.12 -8.80 14.91
N GLU A 52 1.94 -9.07 15.94
CA GLU A 52 1.48 -9.27 17.32
C GLU A 52 0.81 -7.99 17.86
N ASP A 53 1.42 -6.82 17.65
CA ASP A 53 0.87 -5.53 18.04
C ASP A 53 -0.48 -5.28 17.33
N PHE A 54 -0.60 -5.61 16.03
CA PHE A 54 -1.85 -5.48 15.29
C PHE A 54 -2.98 -6.37 15.85
N ILE A 55 -2.66 -7.64 16.15
CA ILE A 55 -3.61 -8.56 16.79
C ILE A 55 -4.04 -8.02 18.15
N LYS A 56 -3.07 -7.55 18.96
CA LYS A 56 -3.35 -6.93 20.26
C LYS A 56 -4.28 -5.73 20.14
N ALA A 57 -4.06 -4.85 19.16
CA ALA A 57 -4.94 -3.71 18.93
C ALA A 57 -6.38 -4.15 18.62
N LYS A 58 -6.57 -5.20 17.81
CA LYS A 58 -7.89 -5.76 17.52
C LYS A 58 -8.58 -6.35 18.76
N VAL A 59 -7.83 -7.02 19.64
CA VAL A 59 -8.36 -7.53 20.92
C VAL A 59 -8.82 -6.37 21.81
N LEU A 60 -7.99 -5.31 21.93
CA LEU A 60 -8.34 -4.13 22.72
C LEU A 60 -9.61 -3.43 22.19
N ILE A 61 -9.84 -3.41 20.88
CA ILE A 61 -11.12 -2.91 20.31
C ILE A 61 -12.30 -3.76 20.81
N SER A 62 -12.18 -5.10 20.79
CA SER A 62 -13.24 -5.99 21.27
C SER A 62 -13.53 -5.82 22.77
N GLU A 63 -12.51 -5.46 23.54
CA GLU A 63 -12.59 -5.15 24.97
C GLU A 63 -13.02 -3.70 25.26
N LYS A 64 -13.34 -2.90 24.21
CA LYS A 64 -13.71 -1.48 24.32
C LYS A 64 -12.59 -0.57 24.89
N GLN A 65 -11.35 -1.03 24.88
CA GLN A 65 -10.17 -0.24 25.26
C GLN A 65 -9.66 0.57 24.05
N LEU A 66 -10.51 1.48 23.55
CA LEU A 66 -10.31 2.14 22.25
C LEU A 66 -9.05 3.02 22.22
N GLU A 67 -8.77 3.75 23.31
CA GLU A 67 -7.59 4.62 23.40
C GLU A 67 -6.28 3.82 23.27
N ASN A 68 -6.16 2.72 24.03
CA ASN A 68 -4.98 1.85 23.97
C ASN A 68 -4.82 1.24 22.57
N SER A 69 -5.91 0.83 21.94
CA SER A 69 -5.88 0.33 20.57
C SER A 69 -5.41 1.39 19.58
N THR A 70 -5.94 2.62 19.68
CA THR A 70 -5.56 3.73 18.81
C THR A 70 -4.07 4.03 18.89
N GLN A 71 -3.50 4.06 20.09
CA GLN A 71 -2.06 4.25 20.28
C GLN A 71 -1.21 3.17 19.60
N ILE A 72 -1.65 1.90 19.66
CA ILE A 72 -0.94 0.81 18.99
C ILE A 72 -1.07 0.93 17.47
N LEU A 73 -2.28 1.16 16.94
CA LEU A 73 -2.51 1.28 15.51
C LEU A 73 -1.73 2.45 14.89
N THR A 74 -1.73 3.61 15.54
CA THR A 74 -0.94 4.76 15.08
C THR A 74 0.56 4.48 15.06
N LYS A 75 1.07 3.76 16.07
CA LYS A 75 2.45 3.31 16.10
C LYS A 75 2.77 2.34 14.96
N ILE A 76 1.85 1.44 14.60
CA ILE A 76 2.03 0.52 13.46
C ILE A 76 2.10 1.32 12.15
N ILE A 77 1.24 2.32 11.96
CA ILE A 77 1.26 3.17 10.75
C ILE A 77 2.64 3.80 10.55
N THR A 78 3.25 4.33 11.62
CA THR A 78 4.56 4.97 11.53
C THR A 78 5.72 4.00 11.23
N LYS A 79 5.51 2.68 11.43
CA LYS A 79 6.51 1.64 11.08
C LYS A 79 6.63 1.42 9.57
N LYS A 80 5.67 1.90 8.78
CA LYS A 80 5.66 1.76 7.32
C LYS A 80 5.73 0.31 6.84
N ASP A 81 5.15 -0.60 7.60
CA ASP A 81 4.97 -1.98 7.15
C ASP A 81 3.97 -2.03 6.00
N ASN A 82 4.29 -2.77 4.95
CA ASN A 82 3.49 -2.79 3.72
C ASN A 82 2.13 -3.49 3.86
N ILE A 83 1.92 -4.26 4.92
CA ILE A 83 0.67 -4.97 5.20
C ILE A 83 -0.08 -4.29 6.36
N TYR A 84 0.58 -4.19 7.51
CA TYR A 84 -0.10 -3.79 8.74
C TYR A 84 -0.31 -2.28 8.88
N SER A 85 0.51 -1.44 8.22
CA SER A 85 0.29 0.01 8.28
C SER A 85 -0.98 0.45 7.53
N PRO A 86 -1.25 0.00 6.28
CA PRO A 86 -2.54 0.26 5.62
C PRO A 86 -3.73 -0.29 6.40
N LEU A 87 -3.64 -1.54 6.89
CA LEU A 87 -4.71 -2.17 7.66
C LEU A 87 -5.01 -1.42 8.95
N SER A 88 -3.99 -0.92 9.64
CA SER A 88 -4.14 -0.10 10.86
C SER A 88 -4.86 1.21 10.57
N LEU A 89 -4.49 1.88 9.47
CA LEU A 89 -5.17 3.10 9.02
C LEU A 89 -6.65 2.84 8.71
N PHE A 90 -6.96 1.76 8.01
CA PHE A 90 -8.35 1.42 7.69
C PHE A 90 -9.18 1.13 8.94
N ILE A 91 -8.60 0.43 9.95
CA ILE A 91 -9.28 0.24 11.24
C ILE A 91 -9.54 1.57 11.96
N LEU A 92 -8.57 2.50 11.97
CA LEU A 92 -8.76 3.82 12.59
C LEU A 92 -9.96 4.55 11.97
N ILE A 93 -10.09 4.51 10.64
CA ILE A 93 -11.17 5.16 9.90
C ILE A 93 -12.50 4.42 10.12
N ASP A 94 -12.54 3.12 9.86
CA ASP A 94 -13.77 2.32 9.88
C ASP A 94 -14.39 2.26 11.29
N ARG A 95 -13.57 2.32 12.34
CA ARG A 95 -14.00 2.31 13.74
C ARG A 95 -14.10 3.70 14.35
N LYS A 96 -13.81 4.76 13.59
CA LYS A 96 -13.80 6.16 14.04
C LYS A 96 -12.97 6.35 15.31
N LEU A 97 -11.76 5.75 15.34
CA LEU A 97 -10.86 5.80 16.49
C LEU A 97 -10.01 7.08 16.52
N GLU A 98 -9.91 7.80 15.40
CA GLU A 98 -9.32 9.13 15.30
C GLU A 98 -10.36 10.07 14.68
N ASN A 99 -10.57 11.22 15.31
CA ASN A 99 -11.56 12.21 14.87
C ASN A 99 -10.91 13.43 14.17
N ASP A 100 -9.60 13.55 14.25
CA ASP A 100 -8.86 14.62 13.59
C ASP A 100 -8.60 14.22 12.15
N GLU A 101 -9.35 14.83 11.22
CA GLU A 101 -9.24 14.57 9.78
C GLU A 101 -7.83 14.85 9.25
N ASN A 102 -7.14 15.88 9.76
CA ASN A 102 -5.77 16.21 9.32
C ASN A 102 -4.80 15.08 9.69
N LYS A 103 -4.94 14.50 10.87
CA LYS A 103 -4.12 13.33 11.26
C LYS A 103 -4.40 12.13 10.37
N ILE A 104 -5.65 11.88 10.01
CA ILE A 104 -5.99 10.79 9.08
C ILE A 104 -5.36 11.05 7.70
N ILE A 105 -5.40 12.27 7.20
CA ILE A 105 -4.72 12.66 5.94
C ILE A 105 -3.21 12.44 6.05
N ASP A 106 -2.59 12.82 7.18
CA ASP A 106 -1.17 12.57 7.41
C ASP A 106 -0.85 11.06 7.44
N TYR A 107 -1.70 10.25 8.06
CA TYR A 107 -1.53 8.80 8.04
C TYR A 107 -1.66 8.21 6.63
N PHE A 108 -2.58 8.71 5.80
CA PHE A 108 -2.61 8.36 4.38
C PHE A 108 -1.29 8.70 3.69
N ASN A 109 -0.74 9.89 3.94
CA ASN A 109 0.54 10.31 3.34
C ASN A 109 1.71 9.40 3.79
N VAL A 110 1.73 9.00 5.07
CA VAL A 110 2.72 8.05 5.59
C VAL A 110 2.59 6.70 4.87
N VAL A 111 1.38 6.16 4.77
CA VAL A 111 1.13 4.86 4.14
C VAL A 111 1.45 4.90 2.64
N LEU A 112 1.06 5.95 1.93
CA LEU A 112 1.39 6.16 0.51
C LEU A 112 2.90 6.33 0.24
N SER A 113 3.69 6.68 1.27
CA SER A 113 5.16 6.76 1.18
C SER A 113 5.88 5.41 1.29
N ILE A 114 5.17 4.31 1.51
CA ILE A 114 5.76 2.96 1.64
C ILE A 114 6.26 2.48 0.27
N LYS A 115 7.56 2.21 0.16
CA LYS A 115 8.21 1.91 -1.13
C LYS A 115 7.84 0.55 -1.74
N ASN A 116 7.46 -0.43 -0.91
CA ASN A 116 7.26 -1.82 -1.33
C ASN A 116 5.77 -2.22 -1.39
N LEU A 117 4.87 -1.25 -1.57
CA LEU A 117 3.47 -1.54 -1.88
C LEU A 117 3.38 -2.04 -3.33
N ASN A 118 2.60 -3.10 -3.55
CA ASN A 118 2.24 -3.47 -4.90
C ASN A 118 1.26 -2.44 -5.49
N LYS A 119 1.12 -2.43 -6.82
CA LYS A 119 0.29 -1.45 -7.54
C LYS A 119 -1.16 -1.46 -7.06
N GLU A 120 -1.74 -2.63 -6.82
CA GLU A 120 -3.15 -2.74 -6.47
C GLU A 120 -3.42 -2.33 -5.01
N ASP A 121 -2.50 -2.62 -4.08
CA ASP A 121 -2.58 -2.10 -2.71
C ASP A 121 -2.47 -0.58 -2.70
N LEU A 122 -1.56 -0.01 -3.49
CA LEU A 122 -1.42 1.44 -3.64
C LEU A 122 -2.72 2.07 -4.17
N ASN A 123 -3.31 1.48 -5.21
CA ASN A 123 -4.57 1.94 -5.80
C ASN A 123 -5.72 1.87 -4.80
N LEU A 124 -5.80 0.80 -3.98
CA LEU A 124 -6.79 0.71 -2.90
C LEU A 124 -6.64 1.84 -1.88
N ILE A 125 -5.40 2.12 -1.45
CA ILE A 125 -5.14 3.18 -0.48
C ILE A 125 -5.52 4.56 -1.06
N ILE A 126 -5.21 4.79 -2.35
CA ILE A 126 -5.58 6.01 -3.05
C ILE A 126 -7.11 6.15 -3.14
N LEU A 127 -7.81 5.07 -3.51
CA LEU A 127 -9.29 5.06 -3.55
C LEU A 127 -9.87 5.35 -2.16
N LYS A 128 -9.36 4.71 -1.10
CA LYS A 128 -9.78 4.96 0.28
C LYS A 128 -9.52 6.41 0.71
N LYS A 129 -8.38 7.00 0.31
CA LYS A 129 -8.09 8.41 0.54
C LYS A 129 -9.10 9.31 -0.18
N ALA A 130 -9.38 9.05 -1.45
CA ALA A 130 -10.35 9.82 -2.23
C ALA A 130 -11.75 9.78 -1.60
N ILE A 131 -12.19 8.59 -1.13
CA ILE A 131 -13.45 8.44 -0.40
C ILE A 131 -13.42 9.25 0.90
N PHE A 132 -12.35 9.18 1.67
CA PHE A 132 -12.23 9.89 2.95
C PHE A 132 -12.33 11.40 2.78
N ILE A 133 -11.62 11.98 1.79
CA ILE A 133 -11.64 13.42 1.55
C ILE A 133 -12.88 13.91 0.78
N SER A 134 -13.78 13.03 0.36
CA SER A 134 -14.91 13.43 -0.51
C SER A 134 -15.97 14.28 0.19
N GLU A 135 -15.98 14.29 1.54
CA GLU A 135 -16.91 15.11 2.32
C GLU A 135 -16.41 16.55 2.50
N THR A 136 -15.09 16.75 2.53
CA THR A 136 -14.46 18.04 2.90
C THR A 136 -13.44 18.54 1.89
N GLY A 137 -12.96 17.66 0.99
CA GLY A 137 -11.93 17.97 0.00
C GLY A 137 -12.47 18.60 -1.28
N GLU A 138 -11.54 19.17 -2.06
CA GLU A 138 -11.86 19.74 -3.35
C GLU A 138 -12.09 18.66 -4.41
N GLU A 139 -13.12 18.84 -5.26
CA GLU A 139 -13.43 17.95 -6.40
C GLU A 139 -12.19 17.63 -7.23
N GLN A 140 -11.35 18.63 -7.49
CA GLN A 140 -10.14 18.47 -8.31
C GLN A 140 -9.13 17.52 -7.69
N GLU A 141 -8.98 17.50 -6.35
CA GLU A 141 -8.09 16.57 -5.67
C GLU A 141 -8.59 15.13 -5.79
N ILE A 142 -9.89 14.91 -5.61
CA ILE A 142 -10.51 13.59 -5.76
C ILE A 142 -10.28 13.05 -7.17
N ILE A 143 -10.54 13.87 -8.18
CA ILE A 143 -10.33 13.50 -9.60
C ILE A 143 -8.85 13.20 -9.87
N LYS A 144 -7.93 14.03 -9.39
CA LYS A 144 -6.49 13.85 -9.55
C LYS A 144 -6.01 12.52 -8.94
N LEU A 145 -6.55 12.16 -7.79
CA LEU A 145 -6.23 10.88 -7.14
C LEU A 145 -6.73 9.68 -7.96
N LEU A 146 -7.96 9.75 -8.48
CA LEU A 146 -8.60 8.59 -9.11
C LEU A 146 -8.32 8.44 -10.60
N ASN A 147 -7.94 9.51 -11.31
CA ASN A 147 -7.64 9.46 -12.75
C ASN A 147 -6.63 8.36 -13.14
N PRO A 148 -5.50 8.15 -12.42
CA PRO A 148 -4.59 7.07 -12.76
C PRO A 148 -5.22 5.69 -12.62
N ILE A 149 -6.17 5.50 -11.70
CA ILE A 149 -6.84 4.21 -11.46
C ILE A 149 -7.88 3.92 -12.54
N ILE A 150 -8.75 4.88 -12.82
CA ILE A 150 -9.83 4.69 -13.80
C ILE A 150 -9.35 4.56 -15.24
N ASN A 151 -8.14 5.03 -15.54
CA ASN A 151 -7.49 4.94 -16.85
C ASN A 151 -6.45 3.79 -16.92
N SER A 152 -6.52 2.81 -16.04
CA SER A 152 -5.62 1.67 -16.00
C SER A 152 -6.38 0.34 -15.95
N ASP A 153 -5.63 -0.78 -15.96
CA ASP A 153 -6.17 -2.14 -15.79
C ASP A 153 -6.32 -2.53 -14.31
N SER A 154 -6.40 -1.56 -13.42
CA SER A 154 -6.53 -1.83 -11.98
C SER A 154 -7.82 -2.58 -11.65
N VAL A 155 -7.73 -3.52 -10.71
CA VAL A 155 -8.93 -4.19 -10.16
C VAL A 155 -9.86 -3.20 -9.45
N TRP A 156 -9.35 -2.02 -9.06
CA TRP A 156 -10.11 -0.94 -8.40
C TRP A 156 -10.74 0.06 -9.38
N LYS A 157 -10.57 -0.13 -10.70
CA LYS A 157 -11.12 0.76 -11.72
C LYS A 157 -12.63 0.92 -11.60
N MET A 158 -13.37 -0.19 -11.55
CA MET A 158 -14.83 -0.16 -11.50
C MET A 158 -15.36 0.47 -10.21
N GLU A 159 -14.74 0.15 -9.08
CA GLU A 159 -15.09 0.77 -7.80
C GLU A 159 -14.81 2.26 -7.77
N SER A 160 -13.70 2.70 -8.40
CA SER A 160 -13.36 4.12 -8.52
C SER A 160 -14.34 4.87 -9.43
N LEU A 161 -14.75 4.26 -10.55
CA LEU A 161 -15.77 4.81 -11.43
C LEU A 161 -17.13 4.90 -10.73
N LYS A 162 -17.52 3.85 -9.99
CA LYS A 162 -18.75 3.85 -9.19
C LYS A 162 -18.73 4.95 -8.16
N PHE A 163 -17.62 5.06 -7.41
CA PHE A 163 -17.47 6.11 -6.41
C PHE A 163 -17.61 7.52 -7.03
N LEU A 164 -16.95 7.81 -8.17
CA LEU A 164 -17.10 9.09 -8.85
C LEU A 164 -18.53 9.33 -9.34
N GLY A 165 -19.17 8.31 -9.89
CA GLY A 165 -20.57 8.37 -10.28
C GLY A 165 -21.48 8.71 -9.10
N ASP A 166 -21.30 8.03 -7.96
CA ASP A 166 -22.06 8.24 -6.73
C ASP A 166 -21.79 9.63 -6.12
N TYR A 167 -20.54 10.08 -6.14
CA TYR A 167 -20.12 11.41 -5.71
C TYR A 167 -20.87 12.48 -6.49
N TYR A 168 -20.80 12.45 -7.82
CA TYR A 168 -21.49 13.43 -8.65
C TYR A 168 -23.02 13.34 -8.58
N PHE A 169 -23.56 12.14 -8.41
CA PHE A 169 -24.98 11.93 -8.21
C PHE A 169 -25.47 12.60 -6.91
N SER A 170 -24.72 12.46 -5.81
CA SER A 170 -25.07 13.06 -4.51
C SER A 170 -25.07 14.60 -4.57
N TYR A 171 -24.17 15.18 -5.35
CA TYR A 171 -24.10 16.63 -5.60
C TYR A 171 -25.03 17.12 -6.73
N LYS A 172 -25.93 16.24 -7.23
CA LYS A 172 -26.87 16.53 -8.33
C LYS A 172 -26.19 16.97 -9.65
N GLN A 173 -24.91 16.66 -9.82
CA GLN A 173 -24.17 16.88 -11.06
C GLN A 173 -24.42 15.73 -12.04
N PHE A 174 -25.67 15.58 -12.45
CA PHE A 174 -26.17 14.39 -13.15
C PHE A 174 -25.47 14.09 -14.48
N ASN A 175 -25.04 15.12 -15.21
CA ASN A 175 -24.30 14.90 -16.47
C ASN A 175 -22.94 14.21 -16.21
N LYS A 176 -22.22 14.59 -15.15
CA LYS A 176 -20.96 13.95 -14.78
C LYS A 176 -21.19 12.54 -14.23
N ALA A 177 -22.19 12.37 -13.35
CA ALA A 177 -22.56 11.06 -12.83
C ALA A 177 -22.87 10.06 -13.97
N LYS A 178 -23.67 10.51 -14.96
CA LYS A 178 -24.04 9.71 -16.14
C LYS A 178 -22.82 9.24 -16.92
N GLN A 179 -21.78 10.06 -17.08
CA GLN A 179 -20.56 9.67 -17.79
C GLN A 179 -19.90 8.45 -17.13
N TYR A 180 -19.68 8.48 -15.81
CA TYR A 180 -19.06 7.37 -15.08
C TYR A 180 -19.93 6.12 -15.07
N TYR A 181 -21.23 6.25 -14.81
CA TYR A 181 -22.15 5.12 -14.84
C TYR A 181 -22.27 4.47 -16.22
N SER A 182 -22.19 5.27 -17.30
CA SER A 182 -22.23 4.73 -18.66
C SER A 182 -21.04 3.82 -18.95
N VAL A 183 -19.84 4.17 -18.46
CA VAL A 183 -18.66 3.31 -18.59
C VAL A 183 -18.87 1.99 -17.85
N ILE A 184 -19.36 2.02 -16.61
CA ILE A 184 -19.64 0.80 -15.83
C ILE A 184 -20.64 -0.09 -16.56
N LEU A 185 -21.74 0.48 -17.07
CA LEU A 185 -22.76 -0.28 -17.78
C LEU A 185 -22.25 -0.90 -19.09
N SER A 186 -21.30 -0.21 -19.78
CA SER A 186 -20.72 -0.73 -21.02
C SER A 186 -19.72 -1.87 -20.78
N GLU A 187 -18.95 -1.82 -19.68
CA GLU A 187 -17.99 -2.87 -19.32
C GLU A 187 -18.65 -4.07 -18.61
N ASN A 188 -19.86 -3.88 -18.06
CA ASN A 188 -20.69 -4.93 -17.43
C ASN A 188 -19.92 -5.78 -16.39
N PRO A 189 -19.27 -5.18 -15.40
CA PRO A 189 -18.45 -5.90 -14.42
C PRO A 189 -19.28 -6.76 -13.47
N GLU A 190 -18.77 -7.93 -13.07
CA GLU A 190 -19.45 -8.85 -12.15
C GLU A 190 -19.47 -8.36 -10.69
N ASN A 191 -18.47 -7.55 -10.30
CA ASN A 191 -18.28 -7.11 -8.91
C ASN A 191 -19.08 -5.84 -8.53
N ILE A 192 -19.87 -5.26 -9.46
CA ILE A 192 -20.68 -4.06 -9.21
C ILE A 192 -22.17 -4.41 -9.32
N ASP A 193 -23.00 -3.89 -8.42
CA ASP A 193 -24.46 -3.98 -8.54
C ASP A 193 -24.97 -3.08 -9.67
N LEU A 194 -25.09 -3.66 -10.86
CA LEU A 194 -25.57 -2.98 -12.05
C LEU A 194 -27.03 -2.52 -11.94
N ASN A 195 -27.85 -3.17 -11.09
CA ASN A 195 -29.24 -2.75 -10.89
C ASN A 195 -29.30 -1.44 -10.11
N GLU A 196 -28.40 -1.22 -9.16
CA GLU A 196 -28.24 0.07 -8.48
C GLU A 196 -27.90 1.16 -9.49
N ILE A 197 -26.90 0.92 -10.35
CA ILE A 197 -26.47 1.88 -11.39
C ILE A 197 -27.62 2.20 -12.35
N LYS A 198 -28.36 1.19 -12.84
CA LYS A 198 -29.52 1.38 -13.72
C LYS A 198 -30.61 2.20 -13.06
N ARG A 199 -30.91 1.98 -11.78
CA ARG A 199 -31.87 2.81 -11.03
C ARG A 199 -31.44 4.28 -10.97
N LYS A 200 -30.17 4.55 -10.62
CA LYS A 200 -29.63 5.93 -10.60
C LYS A 200 -29.67 6.58 -11.98
N MET A 201 -29.32 5.82 -13.03
CA MET A 201 -29.43 6.31 -14.42
C MET A 201 -30.86 6.65 -14.83
N ASN A 202 -31.86 5.90 -14.39
CA ASN A 202 -33.29 6.21 -14.63
C ASN A 202 -33.72 7.49 -13.90
N ILE A 203 -33.26 7.71 -12.67
CA ILE A 203 -33.49 8.96 -11.93
C ILE A 203 -32.90 10.14 -12.70
N ILE A 204 -31.64 10.01 -13.17
CA ILE A 204 -30.99 11.07 -13.97
C ILE A 204 -31.77 11.40 -15.27
N LYS A 205 -32.39 10.40 -15.88
CA LYS A 205 -33.14 10.58 -17.15
C LYS A 205 -34.49 11.28 -16.95
N ASN A 206 -35.11 11.11 -15.80
CA ASN A 206 -36.46 11.54 -15.50
C ASN A 206 -36.55 12.84 -14.66
N GLY A 207 -35.41 13.34 -14.17
CA GLY A 207 -35.30 14.60 -13.43
C GLY A 207 -34.58 15.66 -14.22
#